data_f82a0feb75c1be4ae4307d0ab82399df
#
_entry.id   f82a0feb75c1be4ae4307d0ab82399df
#
_cell.length_a   1.000
_cell.length_b   1.000
_cell.length_c   1.000
_cell.angle_alpha   90.00
_cell.angle_beta   90.00
_cell.angle_gamma   90.00
#
_symmetry.space_group_name_H-M   'P 1'
#
loop_
_entity.id
_entity.type
_entity.pdbx_description
1 polymer ?
#
loop_
_entity_poly.entity_id
_entity_poly.type
_entity_poly.pdbx_seq_one_letter_code
_entity_poly.pdbx_strand_id
1 'polypeptide(L)'
;MPIRVSFVSLGLILLLACAPAPKVAEQVAAAPVKPIGAVVEIKAPLGLPPVPVPEDNPPTAETIALGRKLYYDGKLSVDQSISCASCHHPDHGFSDGKPVSDGVKGGKGTRNAPVVMNAAYSTLQFWDGRAPSLEKQAEGPVANPIEMGMTHEGVVERLIGDTVYKAEFDKAFGPGPVTYEKVAKAIASFERTVISGNSPFDRYQYGGDKKAMSAGAIRGLEVFKNPAKGNCAKCHTIEEKYALFSDNKFHNLGVGMNAKGELSDLGRYAETKVDADRGAFKTPTLRNVALSAPYMHDGSHKTLKEVVDFYIGGGNSNEYLDKDIKALKLSKQERDDLITFMEALTGVIPPGIDDPNVKKAEVRQ
;
A
#
# COMPACT_ATOMS: atom_id res chain seq x y z
N MET A 1 -39.00 -75.72 -48.45
CA MET A 1 -39.25 -75.70 -47.00
C MET A 1 -38.00 -75.20 -46.30
N PRO A 2 -37.95 -74.01 -45.80
CA PRO A 2 -36.80 -73.54 -44.99
C PRO A 2 -37.14 -73.65 -43.51
N ILE A 3 -36.21 -74.17 -42.75
CA ILE A 3 -36.23 -74.36 -41.31
C ILE A 3 -35.92 -72.98 -40.62
N ARG A 4 -36.84 -72.53 -39.76
CA ARG A 4 -36.61 -71.35 -38.91
C ARG A 4 -35.92 -71.83 -37.64
N VAL A 5 -34.76 -71.29 -37.41
CA VAL A 5 -34.01 -71.36 -36.11
C VAL A 5 -34.32 -70.13 -35.32
N SER A 6 -34.97 -70.28 -34.15
CA SER A 6 -35.20 -69.16 -33.19
C SER A 6 -34.03 -69.12 -32.24
N PHE A 7 -33.36 -67.91 -32.19
CA PHE A 7 -32.37 -67.58 -31.15
C PHE A 7 -33.09 -66.92 -29.96
N VAL A 8 -32.97 -67.52 -28.80
CA VAL A 8 -33.39 -66.98 -27.53
C VAL A 8 -32.19 -66.20 -26.96
N SER A 9 -32.30 -64.89 -26.92
CA SER A 9 -31.26 -64.01 -26.28
C SER A 9 -31.54 -63.91 -24.80
N LEU A 10 -30.68 -64.50 -24.01
CA LEU A 10 -30.68 -64.34 -22.55
C LEU A 10 -29.99 -63.01 -22.17
N GLY A 11 -30.77 -61.98 -21.82
CA GLY A 11 -30.27 -60.71 -21.37
C GLY A 11 -29.77 -60.77 -19.92
N LEU A 12 -28.46 -60.57 -19.72
CA LEU A 12 -27.82 -60.45 -18.42
C LEU A 12 -27.99 -59.04 -17.95
N ILE A 13 -28.86 -58.81 -16.96
CA ILE A 13 -29.02 -57.49 -16.31
C ILE A 13 -27.90 -57.33 -15.27
N LEU A 14 -26.88 -56.54 -15.58
CA LEU A 14 -25.88 -56.10 -14.61
C LEU A 14 -26.50 -54.99 -13.73
N LEU A 15 -26.78 -55.32 -12.48
CA LEU A 15 -27.09 -54.32 -11.44
C LEU A 15 -25.78 -53.64 -11.02
N LEU A 16 -25.53 -52.42 -11.53
CA LEU A 16 -24.49 -51.53 -11.00
C LEU A 16 -24.96 -51.00 -9.63
N ALA A 17 -24.34 -51.49 -8.58
CA ALA A 17 -24.48 -50.90 -7.24
C ALA A 17 -23.81 -49.53 -7.24
N CYS A 18 -24.57 -48.42 -7.15
CA CYS A 18 -24.06 -47.09 -6.88
C CYS A 18 -23.47 -47.06 -5.47
N ALA A 19 -22.14 -47.02 -5.39
CA ALA A 19 -21.48 -46.69 -4.13
C ALA A 19 -21.77 -45.21 -3.78
N PRO A 20 -22.09 -44.88 -2.53
CA PRO A 20 -22.28 -43.50 -2.12
C PRO A 20 -20.97 -42.71 -2.30
N ALA A 21 -21.06 -41.51 -2.92
CA ALA A 21 -19.94 -40.60 -3.08
C ALA A 21 -19.34 -40.27 -1.70
N PRO A 22 -18.01 -40.17 -1.58
CA PRO A 22 -17.38 -39.76 -0.31
C PRO A 22 -17.90 -38.38 0.08
N LYS A 23 -18.44 -38.29 1.30
CA LYS A 23 -18.80 -36.98 1.90
C LYS A 23 -17.54 -36.14 1.93
N VAL A 24 -17.51 -35.07 1.13
CA VAL A 24 -16.52 -34.00 1.27
C VAL A 24 -16.67 -33.48 2.70
N ALA A 25 -15.64 -33.67 3.52
CA ALA A 25 -15.62 -33.13 4.86
C ALA A 25 -15.75 -31.61 4.72
N GLU A 26 -16.82 -31.06 5.25
CA GLU A 26 -17.03 -29.63 5.37
C GLU A 26 -15.85 -29.08 6.16
N GLN A 27 -14.93 -28.38 5.50
CA GLN A 27 -13.84 -27.68 6.16
C GLN A 27 -14.49 -26.60 7.02
N VAL A 28 -14.63 -26.88 8.31
CA VAL A 28 -14.99 -25.86 9.30
C VAL A 28 -13.93 -24.78 9.18
N ALA A 29 -14.32 -23.62 8.67
CA ALA A 29 -13.44 -22.47 8.58
C ALA A 29 -12.90 -22.20 10.00
N ALA A 30 -11.57 -22.29 10.15
CA ALA A 30 -10.95 -21.99 11.44
C ALA A 30 -11.36 -20.59 11.86
N ALA A 31 -11.70 -20.42 13.15
CA ALA A 31 -12.03 -19.10 13.67
C ALA A 31 -10.91 -18.11 13.35
N PRO A 32 -11.25 -16.86 12.97
CA PRO A 32 -10.25 -15.88 12.58
C PRO A 32 -9.25 -15.67 13.72
N VAL A 33 -7.98 -15.72 13.38
CA VAL A 33 -6.89 -15.52 14.33
C VAL A 33 -6.91 -14.05 14.78
N LYS A 34 -7.09 -13.81 16.07
CA LYS A 34 -7.03 -12.46 16.65
C LYS A 34 -5.79 -12.30 17.54
N PRO A 35 -5.19 -11.10 17.60
CA PRO A 35 -4.20 -10.77 18.62
C PRO A 35 -4.75 -10.97 20.03
N ILE A 36 -3.87 -11.32 20.95
CA ILE A 36 -4.19 -11.41 22.39
C ILE A 36 -3.49 -10.27 23.14
N GLY A 37 -4.01 -9.90 24.30
CA GLY A 37 -3.45 -8.83 25.12
C GLY A 37 -4.26 -7.53 25.05
N ALA A 38 -3.74 -6.49 25.70
CA ALA A 38 -4.40 -5.18 25.73
C ALA A 38 -4.26 -4.45 24.40
N VAL A 39 -5.38 -3.96 23.88
CA VAL A 39 -5.38 -3.15 22.67
C VAL A 39 -4.66 -1.82 22.91
N VAL A 40 -3.72 -1.48 22.03
CA VAL A 40 -3.01 -0.19 22.04
C VAL A 40 -3.78 0.81 21.19
N GLU A 41 -4.19 1.92 21.80
CA GLU A 41 -4.75 3.04 21.06
C GLU A 41 -3.64 3.77 20.31
N ILE A 42 -3.71 3.76 18.98
CA ILE A 42 -2.79 4.53 18.13
C ILE A 42 -3.37 5.94 17.98
N LYS A 43 -2.79 6.90 18.71
CA LYS A 43 -3.25 8.29 18.70
C LYS A 43 -2.90 8.96 17.37
N ALA A 44 -3.92 9.37 16.64
CA ALA A 44 -3.74 10.16 15.41
C ALA A 44 -3.15 11.56 15.76
N PRO A 45 -2.05 12.00 15.11
CA PRO A 45 -1.55 13.36 15.29
C PRO A 45 -2.49 14.38 14.65
N LEU A 46 -2.30 15.66 15.02
CA LEU A 46 -3.06 16.77 14.44
C LEU A 46 -3.10 16.69 12.91
N GLY A 47 -4.26 16.91 12.33
CA GLY A 47 -4.51 16.90 10.88
C GLY A 47 -4.86 15.52 10.31
N LEU A 48 -4.92 14.48 11.15
CA LEU A 48 -5.37 13.14 10.76
C LEU A 48 -6.64 12.72 11.51
N PRO A 49 -7.53 11.94 10.90
CA PRO A 49 -8.66 11.32 11.59
C PRO A 49 -8.18 10.16 12.48
N PRO A 50 -9.05 9.56 13.32
CA PRO A 50 -8.75 8.33 14.05
C PRO A 50 -8.20 7.25 13.12
N VAL A 51 -7.17 6.52 13.57
CA VAL A 51 -6.55 5.45 12.77
C VAL A 51 -7.53 4.30 12.57
N PRO A 52 -7.80 3.87 11.33
CA PRO A 52 -8.66 2.71 11.07
C PRO A 52 -8.05 1.43 11.63
N VAL A 53 -8.79 0.74 12.47
CA VAL A 53 -8.40 -0.54 13.09
C VAL A 53 -9.44 -1.60 12.76
N PRO A 54 -9.08 -2.70 12.08
CA PRO A 54 -10.02 -3.79 11.82
C PRO A 54 -10.32 -4.59 13.09
N GLU A 55 -11.56 -5.06 13.21
CA GLU A 55 -12.02 -5.81 14.39
C GLU A 55 -11.28 -7.13 14.60
N ASP A 56 -10.77 -7.73 13.54
CA ASP A 56 -10.05 -9.00 13.55
C ASP A 56 -8.53 -8.85 13.72
N ASN A 57 -8.01 -7.61 13.73
CA ASN A 57 -6.61 -7.31 13.99
C ASN A 57 -6.42 -6.03 14.82
N PRO A 58 -6.97 -5.96 16.06
CA PRO A 58 -6.69 -4.85 16.95
C PRO A 58 -5.21 -4.87 17.34
N PRO A 59 -4.48 -3.74 17.24
CA PRO A 59 -3.05 -3.70 17.55
C PRO A 59 -2.82 -3.88 19.05
N THR A 60 -1.84 -4.70 19.42
CA THR A 60 -1.31 -4.82 20.77
C THR A 60 0.15 -4.46 20.80
N ALA A 61 0.75 -4.23 21.98
CA ALA A 61 2.18 -3.95 22.08
C ALA A 61 3.02 -5.08 21.46
N GLU A 62 2.58 -6.32 21.63
CA GLU A 62 3.24 -7.52 21.14
C GLU A 62 3.15 -7.64 19.61
N THR A 63 1.95 -7.39 19.03
CA THR A 63 1.81 -7.44 17.56
C THR A 63 2.56 -6.30 16.86
N ILE A 64 2.59 -5.11 17.45
CA ILE A 64 3.37 -3.98 16.93
C ILE A 64 4.87 -4.29 16.98
N ALA A 65 5.37 -4.81 18.10
CA ALA A 65 6.79 -5.16 18.26
C ALA A 65 7.23 -6.28 17.31
N LEU A 66 6.42 -7.35 17.21
CA LEU A 66 6.64 -8.45 16.27
C LEU A 66 6.60 -7.97 14.82
N GLY A 67 5.59 -7.16 14.46
CA GLY A 67 5.44 -6.61 13.11
C GLY A 67 6.60 -5.71 12.71
N ARG A 68 7.07 -4.86 13.63
CA ARG A 68 8.27 -4.05 13.43
C ARG A 68 9.50 -4.91 13.16
N LYS A 69 9.72 -5.96 13.93
CA LYS A 69 10.84 -6.89 13.73
C LYS A 69 10.75 -7.58 12.36
N LEU A 70 9.57 -8.10 11.99
CA LEU A 70 9.34 -8.74 10.70
C LEU A 70 9.54 -7.77 9.52
N TYR A 71 9.08 -6.52 9.65
CA TYR A 71 9.21 -5.48 8.62
C TYR A 71 10.67 -5.20 8.22
N TYR A 72 11.59 -5.28 9.18
CA TYR A 72 13.01 -5.04 8.97
C TYR A 72 13.83 -6.32 8.74
N ASP A 73 13.22 -7.52 8.85
CA ASP A 73 13.96 -8.79 8.76
C ASP A 73 13.98 -9.33 7.32
N GLY A 74 15.17 -9.51 6.77
CA GLY A 74 15.38 -10.14 5.46
C GLY A 74 14.95 -11.61 5.39
N LYS A 75 14.69 -12.29 6.53
CA LYS A 75 14.22 -13.67 6.58
C LYS A 75 12.94 -13.92 5.79
N LEU A 76 12.18 -12.88 5.47
CA LEU A 76 10.95 -13.00 4.68
C LEU A 76 11.22 -13.14 3.17
N SER A 77 12.45 -12.92 2.70
CA SER A 77 12.83 -13.13 1.29
C SER A 77 13.62 -14.43 1.09
N VAL A 78 13.60 -14.94 -0.13
CA VAL A 78 14.15 -16.27 -0.47
C VAL A 78 15.63 -16.40 -0.13
N ASP A 79 16.42 -15.36 -0.41
CA ASP A 79 17.87 -15.29 -0.16
C ASP A 79 18.24 -14.40 1.05
N GLN A 80 17.26 -13.93 1.80
CA GLN A 80 17.37 -13.08 2.97
C GLN A 80 18.00 -11.69 2.71
N SER A 81 18.05 -11.25 1.45
CA SER A 81 18.63 -9.97 1.07
C SER A 81 17.65 -8.80 1.11
N ILE A 82 16.33 -9.07 1.05
CA ILE A 82 15.28 -8.06 0.96
C ILE A 82 14.33 -8.18 2.16
N SER A 83 14.03 -7.05 2.77
CA SER A 83 12.96 -6.87 3.76
C SER A 83 11.95 -5.83 3.27
N CYS A 84 10.84 -5.61 3.98
CA CYS A 84 9.92 -4.51 3.65
C CYS A 84 10.64 -3.16 3.66
N ALA A 85 11.53 -2.95 4.65
CA ALA A 85 12.32 -1.73 4.76
C ALA A 85 13.31 -1.51 3.61
N SER A 86 13.67 -2.54 2.84
CA SER A 86 14.54 -2.39 1.66
C SER A 86 13.90 -1.51 0.56
N CYS A 87 12.55 -1.56 0.46
CA CYS A 87 11.77 -0.77 -0.50
C CYS A 87 10.97 0.36 0.17
N HIS A 88 10.86 0.33 1.51
CA HIS A 88 10.08 1.30 2.28
C HIS A 88 10.90 1.80 3.48
N HIS A 89 12.00 2.51 3.18
CA HIS A 89 12.97 2.95 4.19
C HIS A 89 12.55 4.28 4.86
N PRO A 90 12.69 4.43 6.18
CA PRO A 90 12.36 5.67 6.89
C PRO A 90 13.01 6.94 6.31
N ASP A 91 14.28 6.86 5.88
CA ASP A 91 15.04 7.99 5.35
C ASP A 91 14.48 8.53 4.02
N HIS A 92 13.66 7.75 3.33
CA HIS A 92 12.98 8.13 2.09
C HIS A 92 11.46 8.29 2.27
N GLY A 93 11.02 8.69 3.47
CA GLY A 93 9.59 8.83 3.77
C GLY A 93 8.82 7.51 3.68
N PHE A 94 9.49 6.37 3.95
CA PHE A 94 8.94 5.03 3.77
C PHE A 94 8.62 4.66 2.31
N SER A 95 9.42 5.18 1.36
CA SER A 95 9.63 4.71 -0.01
C SER A 95 11.11 4.27 -0.12
N ASP A 96 11.65 4.07 -1.33
CA ASP A 96 13.05 3.63 -1.50
C ASP A 96 13.96 4.65 -2.21
N GLY A 97 13.42 5.80 -2.60
CA GLY A 97 14.18 6.85 -3.30
C GLY A 97 14.60 6.46 -4.73
N LYS A 98 14.04 5.41 -5.32
CA LYS A 98 14.35 4.90 -6.66
C LYS A 98 13.12 4.95 -7.56
N PRO A 99 13.31 5.06 -8.90
CA PRO A 99 12.17 4.95 -9.83
C PRO A 99 11.40 3.64 -9.68
N VAL A 100 12.12 2.53 -9.53
CA VAL A 100 11.58 1.19 -9.25
C VAL A 100 12.50 0.46 -8.27
N SER A 101 11.93 -0.35 -7.41
CA SER A 101 12.66 -1.07 -6.36
C SER A 101 13.55 -2.19 -6.91
N ASP A 102 14.62 -2.48 -6.18
CA ASP A 102 15.44 -3.68 -6.37
C ASP A 102 14.83 -4.84 -5.57
N GLY A 103 14.74 -6.00 -6.21
CA GLY A 103 14.29 -7.24 -5.57
C GLY A 103 15.40 -8.29 -5.49
N VAL A 104 15.01 -9.50 -5.05
CA VAL A 104 15.94 -10.64 -4.93
C VAL A 104 16.59 -10.98 -6.26
N LYS A 105 17.84 -11.48 -6.20
CA LYS A 105 18.61 -11.93 -7.38
C LYS A 105 18.77 -10.86 -8.47
N GLY A 106 18.73 -9.58 -8.11
CA GLY A 106 18.84 -8.46 -9.06
C GLY A 106 17.55 -8.17 -9.83
N GLY A 107 16.43 -8.73 -9.41
CA GLY A 107 15.10 -8.39 -9.94
C GLY A 107 14.82 -6.89 -9.83
N LYS A 108 13.98 -6.37 -10.73
CA LYS A 108 13.55 -4.97 -10.72
C LYS A 108 12.04 -4.92 -10.69
N GLY A 109 11.48 -4.13 -9.77
CA GLY A 109 10.08 -3.80 -9.77
C GLY A 109 9.65 -3.10 -11.07
N THR A 110 8.36 -3.05 -11.30
CA THR A 110 7.78 -2.37 -12.48
C THR A 110 7.14 -1.03 -12.12
N ARG A 111 6.98 -0.76 -10.83
CA ARG A 111 6.38 0.47 -10.28
C ARG A 111 7.23 1.03 -9.15
N ASN A 112 7.11 2.32 -8.95
CA ASN A 112 7.69 3.02 -7.81
C ASN A 112 7.09 2.48 -6.50
N ALA A 113 7.90 2.37 -5.44
CA ALA A 113 7.45 1.93 -4.12
C ALA A 113 6.51 2.98 -3.51
N PRO A 114 5.20 2.68 -3.33
CA PRO A 114 4.30 3.61 -2.65
C PRO A 114 4.71 3.79 -1.19
N VAL A 115 4.47 4.97 -0.65
CA VAL A 115 4.81 5.26 0.74
C VAL A 115 3.98 4.43 1.72
N VAL A 116 4.60 3.82 2.72
CA VAL A 116 3.91 3.13 3.84
C VAL A 116 3.39 4.14 4.87
N MET A 117 4.03 5.31 4.98
CA MET A 117 3.58 6.35 5.88
C MET A 117 2.13 6.76 5.58
N ASN A 118 1.27 6.68 6.60
CA ASN A 118 -0.17 6.91 6.49
C ASN A 118 -0.95 5.89 5.63
N ALA A 119 -0.35 4.76 5.22
CA ALA A 119 -1.03 3.74 4.41
C ALA A 119 -2.27 3.14 5.12
N ALA A 120 -2.34 3.21 6.46
CA ALA A 120 -3.50 2.80 7.24
C ALA A 120 -4.81 3.51 6.85
N TYR A 121 -4.72 4.70 6.28
CA TYR A 121 -5.90 5.48 5.83
C TYR A 121 -6.31 5.19 4.38
N SER A 122 -5.54 4.41 3.64
CA SER A 122 -5.90 4.01 2.28
C SER A 122 -6.97 2.93 2.31
N THR A 123 -8.05 3.12 1.56
CA THR A 123 -9.15 2.15 1.46
C THR A 123 -8.76 0.89 0.67
N LEU A 124 -7.82 1.03 -0.25
CA LEU A 124 -7.21 -0.05 -1.02
C LEU A 124 -5.69 0.17 -1.07
N GLN A 125 -4.92 -0.90 -1.09
CA GLN A 125 -3.46 -0.85 -1.13
C GLN A 125 -2.93 -1.10 -2.54
N PHE A 126 -1.66 -0.76 -2.79
CA PHE A 126 -1.00 -0.68 -4.08
C PHE A 126 -1.53 0.47 -4.98
N TRP A 127 -0.79 0.76 -6.05
CA TRP A 127 -1.16 1.77 -7.04
C TRP A 127 -2.47 1.44 -7.78
N ASP A 128 -2.72 0.16 -8.03
CA ASP A 128 -3.91 -0.37 -8.72
C ASP A 128 -5.04 -0.78 -7.77
N GLY A 129 -4.82 -0.73 -6.46
CA GLY A 129 -5.83 -1.04 -5.46
C GLY A 129 -6.20 -2.52 -5.39
N ARG A 130 -5.29 -3.43 -5.78
CA ARG A 130 -5.55 -4.87 -5.81
C ARG A 130 -5.68 -5.53 -4.43
N ALA A 131 -5.18 -4.90 -3.36
CA ALA A 131 -5.31 -5.44 -2.02
C ALA A 131 -6.29 -4.61 -1.17
N PRO A 132 -7.25 -5.25 -0.48
CA PRO A 132 -8.30 -4.57 0.28
C PRO A 132 -7.87 -4.10 1.67
N SER A 133 -6.72 -4.50 2.17
CA SER A 133 -6.21 -4.12 3.50
C SER A 133 -4.68 -4.19 3.56
N LEU A 134 -4.08 -3.69 4.65
CA LEU A 134 -2.64 -3.82 4.91
C LEU A 134 -2.24 -5.30 5.07
N GLU A 135 -3.08 -6.10 5.72
CA GLU A 135 -2.85 -7.54 5.89
C GLU A 135 -2.74 -8.24 4.52
N LYS A 136 -3.66 -7.94 3.60
CA LYS A 136 -3.65 -8.51 2.26
C LYS A 136 -2.53 -7.93 1.39
N GLN A 137 -2.13 -6.70 1.62
CA GLN A 137 -0.98 -6.12 0.96
C GLN A 137 0.30 -6.86 1.33
N ALA A 138 0.52 -7.18 2.62
CA ALA A 138 1.72 -7.86 3.11
C ALA A 138 1.92 -9.28 2.52
N GLU A 139 0.88 -9.90 1.96
CA GLU A 139 0.96 -11.20 1.28
C GLU A 139 1.65 -11.09 -0.10
N GLY A 140 1.42 -10.01 -0.83
CA GLY A 140 1.82 -9.86 -2.22
C GLY A 140 3.33 -9.84 -2.47
N PRO A 141 4.08 -8.90 -1.90
CA PRO A 141 5.52 -8.75 -2.16
C PRO A 141 6.34 -9.98 -1.79
N VAL A 142 5.97 -10.68 -0.72
CA VAL A 142 6.67 -11.89 -0.27
C VAL A 142 6.59 -13.00 -1.31
N ALA A 143 5.40 -13.21 -1.89
CA ALA A 143 5.18 -14.23 -2.90
C ALA A 143 5.64 -13.81 -4.31
N ASN A 144 5.91 -12.53 -4.54
CA ASN A 144 6.32 -12.04 -5.85
C ASN A 144 7.77 -12.46 -6.17
N PRO A 145 8.01 -13.24 -7.24
CA PRO A 145 9.33 -13.80 -7.56
C PRO A 145 10.38 -12.74 -7.91
N ILE A 146 9.98 -11.52 -8.29
CA ILE A 146 10.89 -10.43 -8.59
C ILE A 146 11.09 -9.45 -7.42
N GLU A 147 10.31 -9.58 -6.32
CA GLU A 147 10.44 -8.75 -5.12
C GLU A 147 11.15 -9.53 -4.00
N MET A 148 10.44 -10.41 -3.29
CA MET A 148 11.01 -11.19 -2.18
C MET A 148 11.12 -12.69 -2.51
N GLY A 149 10.37 -13.22 -3.46
CA GLY A 149 10.51 -14.53 -4.08
C GLY A 149 10.37 -15.74 -3.15
N MET A 150 9.66 -15.58 -2.01
CA MET A 150 9.49 -16.62 -1.00
C MET A 150 8.03 -17.05 -0.91
N THR A 151 7.78 -18.37 -0.79
CA THR A 151 6.40 -18.82 -0.55
C THR A 151 5.97 -18.51 0.89
N HIS A 152 4.67 -18.35 1.12
CA HIS A 152 4.13 -18.12 2.46
C HIS A 152 4.46 -19.26 3.42
N GLU A 153 4.40 -20.51 2.94
CA GLU A 153 4.79 -21.70 3.68
C GLU A 153 6.28 -21.68 4.06
N GLY A 154 7.14 -21.31 3.11
CA GLY A 154 8.57 -21.22 3.35
C GLY A 154 8.93 -20.13 4.36
N VAL A 155 8.21 -19.00 4.38
CA VAL A 155 8.36 -18.01 5.47
C VAL A 155 7.99 -18.63 6.81
N VAL A 156 6.85 -19.29 6.89
CA VAL A 156 6.39 -19.94 8.14
C VAL A 156 7.40 -20.97 8.62
N GLU A 157 7.88 -21.87 7.74
CA GLU A 157 8.90 -22.87 8.08
C GLU A 157 10.16 -22.23 8.64
N ARG A 158 10.63 -21.15 8.00
CA ARG A 158 11.84 -20.43 8.45
C ARG A 158 11.63 -19.75 9.81
N LEU A 159 10.48 -19.16 10.07
CA LEU A 159 10.19 -18.49 11.33
C LEU A 159 9.97 -19.45 12.48
N ILE A 160 9.33 -20.64 12.26
CA ILE A 160 9.17 -21.64 13.32
C ILE A 160 10.47 -22.33 13.69
N GLY A 161 11.44 -22.37 12.78
CA GLY A 161 12.81 -22.83 13.06
C GLY A 161 13.61 -21.91 13.99
N ASP A 162 13.12 -20.70 14.22
CA ASP A 162 13.72 -19.71 15.12
C ASP A 162 12.90 -19.64 16.43
N THR A 163 13.50 -20.12 17.52
CA THR A 163 12.83 -20.20 18.84
C THR A 163 12.40 -18.83 19.37
N VAL A 164 13.11 -17.75 19.00
CA VAL A 164 12.77 -16.38 19.40
C VAL A 164 11.47 -15.95 18.72
N TYR A 165 11.33 -16.18 17.40
CA TYR A 165 10.10 -15.87 16.68
C TYR A 165 8.91 -16.65 17.22
N LYS A 166 9.08 -17.98 17.45
CA LYS A 166 7.99 -18.80 18.02
C LYS A 166 7.46 -18.21 19.33
N ALA A 167 8.35 -17.81 20.24
CA ALA A 167 7.96 -17.19 21.51
C ALA A 167 7.26 -15.84 21.33
N GLU A 168 7.70 -15.03 20.35
CA GLU A 168 7.05 -13.75 20.05
C GLU A 168 5.66 -13.91 19.42
N PHE A 169 5.47 -14.90 18.53
CA PHE A 169 4.16 -15.25 18.01
C PHE A 169 3.21 -15.74 19.12
N ASP A 170 3.70 -16.57 20.05
CA ASP A 170 2.89 -17.04 21.17
C ASP A 170 2.47 -15.89 22.10
N LYS A 171 3.31 -14.88 22.30
CA LYS A 171 2.96 -13.66 23.05
C LYS A 171 1.91 -12.81 22.32
N ALA A 172 2.02 -12.69 21.00
CA ALA A 172 1.16 -11.82 20.19
C ALA A 172 -0.22 -12.44 19.90
N PHE A 173 -0.28 -13.77 19.67
CA PHE A 173 -1.47 -14.46 19.18
C PHE A 173 -1.91 -15.65 20.03
N GLY A 174 -1.23 -15.93 21.13
CA GLY A 174 -1.44 -17.12 21.94
C GLY A 174 -0.70 -18.36 21.39
N PRO A 175 -0.58 -19.39 22.24
CA PRO A 175 0.06 -20.65 21.87
C PRO A 175 -0.66 -21.30 20.66
N GLY A 176 0.13 -21.88 19.75
CA GLY A 176 -0.42 -22.57 18.58
C GLY A 176 0.46 -22.46 17.34
N PRO A 177 -0.03 -22.89 16.18
CA PRO A 177 0.74 -22.81 14.94
C PRO A 177 1.01 -21.36 14.54
N VAL A 178 2.23 -21.11 14.06
CA VAL A 178 2.54 -19.90 13.30
C VAL A 178 1.93 -20.06 11.91
N THR A 179 1.22 -19.05 11.45
CA THR A 179 0.62 -19.02 10.11
C THR A 179 1.03 -17.73 9.41
N TYR A 180 0.96 -17.70 8.07
CA TYR A 180 1.27 -16.47 7.34
C TYR A 180 0.25 -15.36 7.64
N GLU A 181 -0.99 -15.70 7.94
CA GLU A 181 -1.98 -14.74 8.44
C GLU A 181 -1.50 -13.98 9.69
N LYS A 182 -0.88 -14.68 10.65
CA LYS A 182 -0.27 -14.05 11.83
C LYS A 182 0.89 -13.14 11.46
N VAL A 183 1.72 -13.53 10.49
CA VAL A 183 2.82 -12.70 9.95
C VAL A 183 2.26 -11.40 9.36
N ALA A 184 1.29 -11.51 8.46
CA ALA A 184 0.66 -10.37 7.80
C ALA A 184 -0.04 -9.44 8.81
N LYS A 185 -0.76 -9.99 9.79
CA LYS A 185 -1.42 -9.22 10.85
C LYS A 185 -0.43 -8.47 11.73
N ALA A 186 0.70 -9.08 12.08
CA ALA A 186 1.75 -8.40 12.84
C ALA A 186 2.37 -7.25 12.04
N ILE A 187 2.74 -7.47 10.78
CA ILE A 187 3.28 -6.42 9.89
C ILE A 187 2.28 -5.26 9.79
N ALA A 188 1.01 -5.54 9.49
CA ALA A 188 -0.04 -4.54 9.39
C ALA A 188 -0.26 -3.77 10.72
N SER A 189 -0.12 -4.42 11.88
CA SER A 189 -0.19 -3.75 13.19
C SER A 189 0.94 -2.73 13.37
N PHE A 190 2.15 -3.05 12.92
CA PHE A 190 3.26 -2.11 12.92
C PHE A 190 3.02 -0.96 11.91
N GLU A 191 2.63 -1.26 10.68
CA GLU A 191 2.39 -0.24 9.65
C GLU A 191 1.33 0.78 10.06
N ARG A 192 0.33 0.38 10.87
CA ARG A 192 -0.65 1.30 11.46
C ARG A 192 -0.04 2.32 12.42
N THR A 193 1.16 2.05 12.96
CA THR A 193 1.89 3.02 13.78
C THR A 193 2.73 4.00 12.96
N VAL A 194 2.94 3.70 11.66
CA VAL A 194 3.71 4.54 10.74
C VAL A 194 2.82 5.67 10.23
N ILE A 195 2.47 6.59 11.11
CA ILE A 195 1.59 7.72 10.81
C ILE A 195 2.30 9.06 11.08
N SER A 196 2.10 10.03 10.19
CA SER A 196 2.71 11.34 10.27
C SER A 196 1.69 12.44 9.99
N GLY A 197 1.58 13.34 10.91
CA GLY A 197 0.78 14.57 10.89
C GLY A 197 1.49 15.68 11.64
N ASN A 198 0.74 16.65 12.17
CA ASN A 198 1.27 17.83 12.86
C ASN A 198 2.30 18.59 11.98
N SER A 199 2.06 18.61 10.66
CA SER A 199 2.85 19.38 9.70
C SER A 199 2.66 20.88 9.89
N PRO A 200 3.49 21.76 9.29
CA PRO A 200 3.21 23.20 9.24
C PRO A 200 1.79 23.51 8.74
N PHE A 201 1.30 22.80 7.73
CA PHE A 201 -0.08 22.93 7.25
C PHE A 201 -1.09 22.53 8.34
N ASP A 202 -0.90 21.43 9.04
CA ASP A 202 -1.85 20.98 10.07
C ASP A 202 -1.94 21.99 11.21
N ARG A 203 -0.81 22.53 11.68
CA ARG A 203 -0.79 23.55 12.72
C ARG A 203 -1.47 24.85 12.27
N TYR A 204 -1.27 25.25 11.01
CA TYR A 204 -1.91 26.41 10.42
C TYR A 204 -3.41 26.24 10.27
N GLN A 205 -3.83 25.10 9.69
CA GLN A 205 -5.22 24.86 9.29
C GLN A 205 -6.08 24.43 10.47
N TYR A 206 -5.58 23.52 11.30
CA TYR A 206 -6.35 22.85 12.37
C TYR A 206 -5.89 23.22 13.77
N GLY A 207 -4.63 23.62 13.93
CA GLY A 207 -4.04 23.94 15.23
C GLY A 207 -4.13 25.42 15.64
N GLY A 208 -4.64 26.29 14.76
CA GLY A 208 -4.78 27.74 15.05
C GLY A 208 -3.47 28.54 14.98
N ASP A 209 -2.32 27.91 14.71
CA ASP A 209 -1.04 28.58 14.57
C ASP A 209 -0.89 29.23 13.18
N LYS A 210 -1.31 30.49 13.07
CA LYS A 210 -1.26 31.24 11.81
C LYS A 210 0.15 31.57 11.33
N LYS A 211 1.19 31.31 12.14
CA LYS A 211 2.60 31.50 11.79
C LYS A 211 3.30 30.19 11.36
N ALA A 212 2.62 29.05 11.44
CA ALA A 212 3.21 27.73 11.13
C ALA A 212 3.61 27.58 9.65
N MET A 213 2.95 28.31 8.74
CA MET A 213 3.27 28.30 7.31
C MET A 213 3.92 29.61 6.86
N SER A 214 4.83 29.53 5.91
CA SER A 214 5.38 30.70 5.22
C SER A 214 4.32 31.39 4.35
N ALA A 215 4.52 32.66 4.02
CA ALA A 215 3.64 33.38 3.12
C ALA A 215 3.54 32.71 1.72
N GLY A 216 4.64 32.12 1.22
CA GLY A 216 4.66 31.34 -0.02
C GLY A 216 3.77 30.10 0.08
N ALA A 217 3.90 29.32 1.18
CA ALA A 217 3.08 28.14 1.40
C ALA A 217 1.59 28.48 1.53
N ILE A 218 1.23 29.62 2.13
CA ILE A 218 -0.16 30.08 2.23
C ILE A 218 -0.71 30.41 0.84
N ARG A 219 0.04 31.15 0.00
CA ARG A 219 -0.39 31.42 -1.38
C ARG A 219 -0.48 30.11 -2.20
N GLY A 220 0.46 29.18 -1.97
CA GLY A 220 0.43 27.84 -2.61
C GLY A 220 -0.82 27.03 -2.23
N LEU A 221 -1.27 27.10 -0.98
CA LEU A 221 -2.52 26.48 -0.53
C LEU A 221 -3.73 27.07 -1.30
N GLU A 222 -3.75 28.40 -1.50
CA GLU A 222 -4.82 29.02 -2.28
C GLU A 222 -4.78 28.58 -3.75
N VAL A 223 -3.61 28.47 -4.37
CA VAL A 223 -3.47 27.91 -5.72
C VAL A 223 -3.95 26.45 -5.76
N PHE A 224 -3.56 25.64 -4.78
CA PHE A 224 -3.94 24.23 -4.65
C PHE A 224 -5.46 24.02 -4.60
N LYS A 225 -6.16 24.86 -3.86
CA LYS A 225 -7.63 24.81 -3.66
C LYS A 225 -8.43 25.43 -4.81
N ASN A 226 -7.85 26.37 -5.54
CA ASN A 226 -8.59 27.20 -6.52
C ASN A 226 -8.92 26.39 -7.79
N PRO A 227 -10.21 26.17 -8.10
CA PRO A 227 -10.63 25.43 -9.31
C PRO A 227 -10.22 26.08 -10.64
N ALA A 228 -9.97 27.40 -10.65
CA ALA A 228 -9.51 28.13 -11.83
C ALA A 228 -7.99 28.14 -11.99
N LYS A 229 -7.24 27.57 -11.01
CA LYS A 229 -5.78 27.53 -10.95
C LYS A 229 -5.29 26.09 -10.87
N GLY A 230 -4.90 25.61 -9.69
CA GLY A 230 -4.36 24.27 -9.48
C GLY A 230 -5.40 23.17 -9.48
N ASN A 231 -6.57 23.42 -8.87
CA ASN A 231 -7.66 22.46 -8.70
C ASN A 231 -7.22 21.12 -8.06
N CYS A 232 -6.08 21.10 -7.36
CA CYS A 232 -5.48 19.87 -6.82
C CYS A 232 -6.34 19.26 -5.70
N ALA A 233 -7.03 20.12 -4.93
CA ALA A 233 -7.89 19.68 -3.82
C ALA A 233 -9.10 18.85 -4.29
N LYS A 234 -9.37 18.76 -5.59
CA LYS A 234 -10.43 17.92 -6.13
C LYS A 234 -10.17 16.44 -5.94
N CYS A 235 -8.91 16.00 -6.10
CA CYS A 235 -8.47 14.63 -5.88
C CYS A 235 -7.67 14.50 -4.56
N HIS A 236 -6.87 15.52 -4.23
CA HIS A 236 -6.11 15.56 -2.98
C HIS A 236 -6.89 16.34 -1.92
N THR A 237 -7.91 15.71 -1.34
CA THR A 237 -8.94 16.36 -0.52
C THR A 237 -8.42 16.92 0.80
N ILE A 238 -9.00 18.05 1.19
CA ILE A 238 -8.81 18.71 2.48
C ILE A 238 -10.19 18.83 3.14
N GLU A 239 -10.40 18.09 4.22
CA GLU A 239 -11.65 18.08 4.96
C GLU A 239 -11.65 19.20 6.03
N GLU A 240 -12.80 19.42 6.65
CA GLU A 240 -12.97 20.46 7.67
C GLU A 240 -12.08 20.25 8.91
N LYS A 241 -11.86 18.99 9.32
CA LYS A 241 -11.16 18.61 10.56
C LYS A 241 -9.84 17.89 10.35
N TYR A 242 -9.57 17.42 9.14
CA TYR A 242 -8.35 16.70 8.77
C TYR A 242 -8.08 16.78 7.27
N ALA A 243 -6.91 16.36 6.82
CA ALA A 243 -6.63 16.21 5.41
C ALA A 243 -5.81 14.95 5.15
N LEU A 244 -6.35 14.02 4.37
CA LEU A 244 -5.59 12.88 3.86
C LEU A 244 -4.84 13.22 2.58
N PHE A 245 -5.20 14.30 1.91
CA PHE A 245 -4.68 14.67 0.59
C PHE A 245 -4.80 13.54 -0.42
N SER A 246 -5.90 12.80 -0.35
CA SER A 246 -6.30 11.72 -1.24
C SER A 246 -7.80 11.55 -1.16
N ASP A 247 -8.44 11.31 -2.30
CA ASP A 247 -9.86 10.91 -2.37
C ASP A 247 -10.02 9.38 -2.38
N ASN A 248 -8.89 8.63 -2.31
CA ASN A 248 -8.84 7.18 -2.43
C ASN A 248 -9.45 6.62 -3.73
N LYS A 249 -9.63 7.46 -4.76
CA LYS A 249 -10.13 7.04 -6.08
C LYS A 249 -8.97 6.81 -7.06
N PHE A 250 -9.33 6.42 -8.27
CA PHE A 250 -8.40 6.06 -9.33
C PHE A 250 -8.57 7.02 -10.51
N HIS A 251 -7.43 7.58 -10.99
CA HIS A 251 -7.41 8.58 -12.05
C HIS A 251 -6.34 8.25 -13.08
N ASN A 252 -6.65 8.41 -14.36
CA ASN A 252 -5.68 8.31 -15.44
C ASN A 252 -5.11 9.70 -15.74
N LEU A 253 -3.79 9.84 -15.60
CA LEU A 253 -3.04 11.07 -15.89
C LEU A 253 -2.23 10.95 -17.19
N GLY A 254 -2.22 9.76 -17.83
CA GLY A 254 -1.38 9.46 -18.98
C GLY A 254 0.10 9.28 -18.64
N VAL A 255 0.44 9.01 -17.37
CA VAL A 255 1.82 8.71 -16.97
C VAL A 255 2.23 7.33 -17.53
N GLY A 256 3.51 7.20 -17.95
CA GLY A 256 4.04 5.94 -18.47
C GLY A 256 3.57 5.60 -19.89
N MET A 257 3.22 6.58 -20.71
CA MET A 257 2.93 6.35 -22.13
C MET A 257 4.21 6.05 -22.90
N ASN A 258 4.17 5.03 -23.77
CA ASN A 258 5.28 4.70 -24.66
C ASN A 258 5.38 5.66 -25.86
N ALA A 259 6.42 5.52 -26.68
CA ALA A 259 6.64 6.37 -27.85
C ALA A 259 5.54 6.26 -28.94
N LYS A 260 4.67 5.25 -28.87
CA LYS A 260 3.51 5.09 -29.77
C LYS A 260 2.25 5.75 -29.26
N GLY A 261 2.30 6.34 -28.06
CA GLY A 261 1.13 6.92 -27.40
C GLY A 261 0.22 5.89 -26.71
N GLU A 262 0.75 4.70 -26.40
CA GLU A 262 0.02 3.65 -25.69
C GLU A 262 0.41 3.63 -24.21
N LEU A 263 -0.54 3.30 -23.33
CA LEU A 263 -0.29 3.10 -21.91
C LEU A 263 0.57 1.85 -21.69
N SER A 264 1.76 2.00 -21.11
CA SER A 264 2.65 0.88 -20.80
C SER A 264 2.20 0.08 -19.59
N ASP A 265 1.44 0.70 -18.69
CA ASP A 265 0.81 0.09 -17.52
C ASP A 265 -0.68 0.42 -17.50
N LEU A 266 -1.50 -0.62 -17.46
CA LEU A 266 -2.96 -0.48 -17.51
C LEU A 266 -3.60 -0.15 -16.16
N GLY A 267 -2.80 -0.06 -15.08
CA GLY A 267 -3.24 0.36 -13.76
C GLY A 267 -4.43 -0.46 -13.23
N ARG A 268 -5.46 0.22 -12.75
CA ARG A 268 -6.67 -0.36 -12.16
C ARG A 268 -7.39 -1.31 -13.10
N TYR A 269 -7.35 -1.11 -14.41
CA TYR A 269 -7.95 -2.01 -15.39
C TYR A 269 -7.41 -3.44 -15.28
N ALA A 270 -6.15 -3.63 -14.88
CA ALA A 270 -5.58 -4.96 -14.70
C ALA A 270 -6.38 -5.81 -13.69
N GLU A 271 -7.03 -5.15 -12.72
CA GLU A 271 -7.83 -5.76 -11.67
C GLU A 271 -9.32 -5.83 -12.03
N THR A 272 -9.89 -4.71 -12.49
CA THR A 272 -11.35 -4.57 -12.67
C THR A 272 -11.86 -5.05 -14.02
N LYS A 273 -11.04 -5.02 -15.06
CA LYS A 273 -11.42 -5.22 -16.48
C LYS A 273 -12.47 -4.22 -17.00
N VAL A 274 -12.68 -3.12 -16.28
CA VAL A 274 -13.56 -2.02 -16.69
C VAL A 274 -12.77 -1.04 -17.53
N ASP A 275 -13.18 -0.77 -18.75
CA ASP A 275 -12.43 0.08 -19.71
C ASP A 275 -12.15 1.49 -19.17
N ALA A 276 -13.08 2.08 -18.42
CA ALA A 276 -12.88 3.38 -17.78
C ALA A 276 -11.70 3.42 -16.79
N ASP A 277 -11.24 2.28 -16.32
CA ASP A 277 -10.11 2.15 -15.37
C ASP A 277 -8.74 2.01 -16.06
N ARG A 278 -8.68 2.06 -17.41
CA ARG A 278 -7.41 1.93 -18.14
C ARG A 278 -6.45 3.07 -17.81
N GLY A 279 -5.24 2.69 -17.35
CA GLY A 279 -4.20 3.62 -16.94
C GLY A 279 -4.56 4.47 -15.72
N ALA A 280 -5.60 4.08 -14.98
CA ALA A 280 -5.99 4.74 -13.75
C ALA A 280 -5.20 4.17 -12.56
N PHE A 281 -4.70 5.07 -11.70
CA PHE A 281 -3.96 4.75 -10.49
C PHE A 281 -4.55 5.48 -9.30
N LYS A 282 -4.43 4.87 -8.13
CA LYS A 282 -4.95 5.43 -6.88
C LYS A 282 -4.28 6.78 -6.59
N THR A 283 -5.09 7.79 -6.22
CA THR A 283 -4.59 9.07 -5.72
C THR A 283 -3.73 8.83 -4.46
N PRO A 284 -2.40 9.05 -4.50
CA PRO A 284 -1.58 8.92 -3.30
C PRO A 284 -1.83 10.08 -2.35
N THR A 285 -1.55 9.86 -1.06
CA THR A 285 -1.46 10.98 -0.13
C THR A 285 -0.32 11.93 -0.52
N LEU A 286 -0.50 13.24 -0.31
CA LEU A 286 0.60 14.21 -0.43
C LEU A 286 1.27 14.48 0.92
N ARG A 287 0.85 13.84 2.00
CA ARG A 287 1.55 13.97 3.28
C ARG A 287 2.97 13.46 3.15
N ASN A 288 3.92 14.27 3.61
CA ASN A 288 5.36 14.00 3.51
C ASN A 288 5.88 13.83 2.07
N VAL A 289 5.16 14.32 1.07
CA VAL A 289 5.51 14.13 -0.36
C VAL A 289 6.91 14.63 -0.70
N ALA A 290 7.42 15.65 0.00
CA ALA A 290 8.79 16.15 -0.19
C ALA A 290 9.89 15.12 0.16
N LEU A 291 9.56 14.04 0.89
CA LEU A 291 10.53 13.02 1.32
C LEU A 291 10.58 11.79 0.41
N SER A 292 9.63 11.63 -0.52
CA SER A 292 9.40 10.37 -1.26
C SER A 292 9.68 10.46 -2.77
N ALA A 293 10.57 11.35 -3.18
CA ALA A 293 11.02 11.37 -4.58
C ALA A 293 11.74 10.04 -4.95
N PRO A 294 11.67 9.58 -6.22
CA PRO A 294 10.93 10.17 -7.35
C PRO A 294 9.43 9.86 -7.33
N TYR A 295 8.68 10.54 -8.15
CA TYR A 295 7.21 10.58 -8.13
C TYR A 295 6.59 9.83 -9.30
N MET A 296 5.25 9.67 -9.24
CA MET A 296 4.38 8.89 -10.10
C MET A 296 4.55 7.38 -9.89
N HIS A 297 3.60 6.62 -10.41
CA HIS A 297 3.62 5.16 -10.25
C HIS A 297 4.81 4.48 -10.92
N ASP A 298 5.44 5.14 -11.89
CA ASP A 298 6.61 4.67 -12.64
C ASP A 298 7.93 5.35 -12.21
N GLY A 299 7.89 6.26 -11.23
CA GLY A 299 9.04 7.01 -10.75
C GLY A 299 9.65 7.95 -11.79
N SER A 300 8.91 8.36 -12.83
CA SER A 300 9.41 9.14 -13.96
C SER A 300 9.76 10.59 -13.61
N HIS A 301 9.18 11.16 -12.56
CA HIS A 301 9.38 12.55 -12.15
C HIS A 301 10.30 12.63 -10.93
N LYS A 302 11.44 13.31 -11.06
CA LYS A 302 12.48 13.35 -10.02
C LYS A 302 12.23 14.42 -8.95
N THR A 303 11.47 15.45 -9.27
CA THR A 303 11.27 16.61 -8.42
C THR A 303 9.80 17.02 -8.37
N LEU A 304 9.37 17.68 -7.27
CA LEU A 304 8.03 18.28 -7.18
C LEU A 304 7.80 19.31 -8.30
N LYS A 305 8.87 19.97 -8.74
CA LYS A 305 8.78 20.89 -9.89
C LYS A 305 8.36 20.16 -11.16
N GLU A 306 8.96 19.02 -11.47
CA GLU A 306 8.59 18.21 -12.63
C GLU A 306 7.15 17.72 -12.55
N VAL A 307 6.69 17.32 -11.34
CA VAL A 307 5.29 16.95 -11.09
C VAL A 307 4.35 18.11 -11.39
N VAL A 308 4.63 19.30 -10.87
CA VAL A 308 3.78 20.48 -11.10
C VAL A 308 3.81 20.88 -12.58
N ASP A 309 4.98 20.85 -13.23
CA ASP A 309 5.12 21.14 -14.66
C ASP A 309 4.31 20.14 -15.52
N PHE A 310 4.26 18.86 -15.13
CA PHE A 310 3.43 17.84 -15.79
C PHE A 310 1.92 18.19 -15.70
N TYR A 311 1.44 18.61 -14.53
CA TYR A 311 0.05 19.07 -14.38
C TYR A 311 -0.23 20.38 -15.10
N ILE A 312 0.75 21.30 -15.16
CA ILE A 312 0.63 22.54 -15.96
C ILE A 312 0.43 22.17 -17.43
N GLY A 313 1.10 21.13 -17.93
CA GLY A 313 0.91 20.59 -19.27
C GLY A 313 -0.45 19.92 -19.51
N GLY A 314 -1.18 19.57 -18.45
CA GLY A 314 -2.47 18.88 -18.56
C GLY A 314 -2.35 17.36 -18.71
N GLY A 315 -1.27 16.76 -18.22
CA GLY A 315 -1.01 15.32 -18.34
C GLY A 315 -0.65 14.91 -19.77
N ASN A 316 -0.64 13.60 -20.03
CA ASN A 316 -0.47 13.08 -21.39
C ASN A 316 -1.82 12.62 -21.96
N SER A 317 -2.21 13.21 -23.10
CA SER A 317 -3.49 12.96 -23.74
C SER A 317 -3.63 11.50 -24.16
N ASN A 318 -4.72 10.87 -23.76
CA ASN A 318 -5.14 9.53 -24.17
C ASN A 318 -6.66 9.40 -24.05
N GLU A 319 -7.23 8.34 -24.62
CA GLU A 319 -8.68 8.11 -24.66
C GLU A 319 -9.33 8.08 -23.26
N TYR A 320 -8.58 7.61 -22.24
CA TYR A 320 -9.07 7.39 -20.87
C TYR A 320 -8.59 8.46 -19.90
N LEU A 321 -7.99 9.56 -20.39
CA LEU A 321 -7.50 10.65 -19.53
C LEU A 321 -8.64 11.17 -18.65
N ASP A 322 -8.40 11.34 -17.37
CA ASP A 322 -9.41 11.89 -16.47
C ASP A 322 -9.84 13.29 -16.94
N LYS A 323 -11.16 13.50 -17.02
CA LYS A 323 -11.78 14.74 -17.54
C LYS A 323 -11.41 16.00 -16.76
N ASP A 324 -10.95 15.84 -15.52
CA ASP A 324 -10.55 16.93 -14.64
C ASP A 324 -9.07 17.31 -14.83
N ILE A 325 -8.29 16.48 -15.54
CA ILE A 325 -6.91 16.77 -15.91
C ILE A 325 -6.89 17.67 -17.14
N LYS A 326 -6.49 18.91 -16.93
CA LYS A 326 -6.45 19.96 -17.96
C LYS A 326 -5.22 20.82 -17.77
N ALA A 327 -4.70 21.41 -18.84
CA ALA A 327 -3.59 22.36 -18.78
C ALA A 327 -3.93 23.54 -17.83
N LEU A 328 -3.01 23.82 -16.91
CA LEU A 328 -3.18 24.85 -15.90
C LEU A 328 -2.54 26.17 -16.35
N LYS A 329 -3.14 27.30 -15.96
CA LYS A 329 -2.61 28.64 -16.21
C LYS A 329 -2.02 29.20 -14.92
N LEU A 330 -0.79 28.79 -14.58
CA LEU A 330 -0.05 29.25 -13.41
C LEU A 330 1.11 30.15 -13.83
N SER A 331 1.31 31.27 -13.12
CA SER A 331 2.54 32.02 -13.20
C SER A 331 3.72 31.26 -12.57
N LYS A 332 4.95 31.71 -12.84
CA LYS A 332 6.13 31.13 -12.18
C LYS A 332 6.02 31.21 -10.65
N GLN A 333 5.54 32.32 -10.11
CA GLN A 333 5.37 32.49 -8.67
C GLN A 333 4.33 31.52 -8.11
N GLU A 334 3.18 31.35 -8.74
CA GLU A 334 2.14 30.40 -8.31
C GLU A 334 2.65 28.95 -8.33
N ARG A 335 3.46 28.58 -9.32
CA ARG A 335 4.11 27.27 -9.35
C ARG A 335 5.06 27.08 -8.18
N ASP A 336 5.95 28.05 -7.93
CA ASP A 336 6.95 27.97 -6.87
C ASP A 336 6.26 27.99 -5.47
N ASP A 337 5.19 28.78 -5.29
CA ASP A 337 4.37 28.80 -4.08
C ASP A 337 3.65 27.45 -3.86
N LEU A 338 3.15 26.81 -4.92
CA LEU A 338 2.51 25.49 -4.84
C LEU A 338 3.50 24.41 -4.37
N ILE A 339 4.75 24.46 -4.84
CA ILE A 339 5.81 23.55 -4.38
C ILE A 339 6.09 23.81 -2.90
N THR A 340 6.25 25.06 -2.49
CA THR A 340 6.45 25.45 -1.08
C THR A 340 5.30 24.99 -0.18
N PHE A 341 4.07 24.99 -0.69
CA PHE A 341 2.93 24.41 0.02
C PHE A 341 3.07 22.88 0.20
N MET A 342 3.45 22.16 -0.85
CA MET A 342 3.65 20.70 -0.74
C MET A 342 4.77 20.33 0.25
N GLU A 343 5.83 21.13 0.34
CA GLU A 343 6.88 20.98 1.36
C GLU A 343 6.34 21.19 2.79
N ALA A 344 5.37 22.11 2.97
CA ALA A 344 4.72 22.37 4.25
C ALA A 344 3.78 21.22 4.70
N LEU A 345 3.58 20.18 3.89
CA LEU A 345 2.86 18.95 4.24
C LEU A 345 3.74 17.92 4.96
N THR A 346 5.03 18.21 5.16
CA THR A 346 5.96 17.34 5.89
C THR A 346 5.65 17.39 7.39
N GLY A 347 5.17 16.27 7.89
CA GLY A 347 4.77 16.12 9.30
C GLY A 347 5.89 15.55 10.17
N VAL A 348 5.55 15.33 11.43
CA VAL A 348 6.45 14.72 12.41
C VAL A 348 6.47 13.21 12.20
N ILE A 349 7.65 12.65 12.06
CA ILE A 349 7.85 11.18 12.01
C ILE A 349 7.77 10.66 13.46
N PRO A 350 6.91 9.68 13.76
CA PRO A 350 6.80 9.18 15.13
C PRO A 350 8.10 8.47 15.57
N PRO A 351 8.49 8.58 16.85
CA PRO A 351 9.63 7.85 17.37
C PRO A 351 9.35 6.34 17.42
N GLY A 352 10.41 5.55 17.34
CA GLY A 352 10.32 4.11 17.57
C GLY A 352 9.84 3.28 16.38
N ILE A 353 9.76 3.87 15.19
CA ILE A 353 9.40 3.15 13.95
C ILE A 353 10.64 2.73 13.13
N ASP A 354 11.83 3.09 13.57
CA ASP A 354 13.10 2.72 12.91
C ASP A 354 13.43 1.21 13.12
N ASP A 355 14.46 0.73 12.43
CA ASP A 355 14.96 -0.64 12.59
C ASP A 355 15.30 -0.93 14.07
N PRO A 356 14.68 -1.95 14.70
CA PRO A 356 14.95 -2.29 16.10
C PRO A 356 16.37 -2.81 16.33
N ASN A 357 17.08 -3.24 15.28
CA ASN A 357 18.42 -3.80 15.37
C ASN A 357 19.51 -2.71 15.21
N VAL A 358 19.16 -1.54 14.71
CA VAL A 358 20.10 -0.42 14.57
C VAL A 358 20.08 0.40 15.87
N LYS A 359 21.18 0.33 16.64
CA LYS A 359 21.38 1.27 17.75
C LYS A 359 21.50 2.69 17.17
N LYS A 360 20.58 3.58 17.52
CA LYS A 360 20.75 5.01 17.19
C LYS A 360 22.11 5.44 17.71
N ALA A 361 22.98 5.88 16.80
CA ALA A 361 24.15 6.62 17.21
C ALA A 361 23.62 7.80 18.04
N GLU A 362 24.14 7.96 19.28
CA GLU A 362 23.77 9.09 20.12
C GLU A 362 23.98 10.37 19.30
N VAL A 363 22.88 11.02 18.96
CA VAL A 363 22.94 12.34 18.36
C VAL A 363 23.56 13.23 19.44
N ARG A 364 24.87 13.45 19.34
CA ARG A 364 25.54 14.49 20.13
C ARG A 364 24.87 15.81 19.78
N GLN A 365 24.16 16.35 20.77
CA GLN A 365 23.55 17.67 20.75
C GLN A 365 24.58 18.76 20.47
#